data_a58394700f23684f8c20db4e5ff2b3a8
#
_entry.id   a58394700f23684f8c20db4e5ff2b3a8
#
_cell.length_a   1.000
_cell.length_b   1.000
_cell.length_c   1.000
_cell.angle_alpha   90.00
_cell.angle_beta   90.00
_cell.angle_gamma   90.00
#
_symmetry.space_group_name_H-M   'P 1'
#
loop_
_entity.id
_entity.type
_entity.pdbx_description
1 polymer ?
#
loop_
_entity_poly.entity_id
_entity_poly.type
_entity_poly.pdbx_seq_one_letter_code
_entity_poly.pdbx_strand_id
1 'polypeptide(L)'
;MLLDQNAMLCKIAEQLRVMLDGDPRSYEVNKSIAEVEADADKLHRQISRTLYQSFITPIDREDILRINQDQEECIDGLQMMATRIAVYEMSRFRFPARKVAANIEEMAKLTTVMLQGLTKRHDVHKTRSFRMLREECDTIVAVGVAECMDLPEDVKPLELTDALKWVQIYDRLESVLAKLTDLAEDIEEAVLKNV
;
A
#
# COMPACT_ATOMS: atom_id res chain seq x y z
N MET A 1 8.83 13.25 10.69
CA MET A 1 8.31 11.97 11.23
C MET A 1 7.20 11.37 10.35
N LEU A 2 6.01 11.97 10.13
CA LEU A 2 5.00 11.40 9.19
C LEU A 2 5.57 11.22 7.77
N LEU A 3 6.33 12.20 7.26
CA LEU A 3 6.99 12.09 5.95
C LEU A 3 8.06 10.99 5.92
N ASP A 4 8.75 10.73 7.02
CA ASP A 4 9.76 9.67 7.11
C ASP A 4 9.09 8.29 7.10
N GLN A 5 7.96 8.14 7.80
CA GLN A 5 7.14 6.93 7.75
C GLN A 5 6.57 6.70 6.35
N ASN A 6 6.08 7.76 5.69
CA ASN A 6 5.61 7.66 4.31
C ASN A 6 6.73 7.29 3.32
N ALA A 7 7.96 7.72 3.56
CA ALA A 7 9.10 7.29 2.75
C ALA A 7 9.35 5.77 2.87
N MET A 8 9.11 5.18 4.05
CA MET A 8 9.16 3.72 4.25
C MET A 8 8.02 3.02 3.51
N LEU A 9 6.79 3.57 3.54
CA LEU A 9 5.66 3.09 2.74
C LEU A 9 6.00 3.06 1.24
N CYS A 10 6.53 4.17 0.70
CA CYS A 10 6.96 4.25 -0.69
C CYS A 10 8.03 3.20 -1.04
N LYS A 11 9.01 3.00 -0.14
CA LYS A 11 10.07 2.01 -0.34
C LYS A 11 9.53 0.58 -0.40
N ILE A 12 8.60 0.24 0.49
CA ILE A 12 7.98 -1.10 0.50
C ILE A 12 7.11 -1.29 -0.76
N ALA A 13 6.36 -0.28 -1.18
CA ALA A 13 5.55 -0.33 -2.40
C ALA A 13 6.43 -0.56 -3.66
N GLU A 14 7.57 0.14 -3.76
CA GLU A 14 8.57 -0.06 -4.82
C GLU A 14 9.13 -1.49 -4.80
N GLN A 15 9.54 -1.99 -3.64
CA GLN A 15 10.08 -3.33 -3.48
C GLN A 15 9.06 -4.42 -3.86
N LEU A 16 7.79 -4.23 -3.47
CA LEU A 16 6.71 -5.13 -3.84
C LEU A 16 6.48 -5.14 -5.37
N ARG A 17 6.50 -3.97 -6.02
CA ARG A 17 6.41 -3.89 -7.48
C ARG A 17 7.56 -4.65 -8.15
N VAL A 18 8.79 -4.45 -7.69
CA VAL A 18 9.97 -5.16 -8.20
C VAL A 18 9.83 -6.67 -8.03
N MET A 19 9.31 -7.13 -6.89
CA MET A 19 9.01 -8.53 -6.63
C MET A 19 7.99 -9.10 -7.64
N LEU A 20 6.91 -8.37 -7.90
CA LEU A 20 5.86 -8.77 -8.85
C LEU A 20 6.30 -8.64 -10.31
N ASP A 21 7.30 -7.83 -10.63
CA ASP A 21 7.92 -7.77 -11.95
C ASP A 21 8.79 -9.00 -12.25
N GLY A 22 8.93 -9.92 -11.30
CA GLY A 22 9.58 -11.21 -11.49
C GLY A 22 11.06 -11.21 -11.11
N ASP A 23 11.49 -10.38 -10.15
CA ASP A 23 12.87 -10.44 -9.63
C ASP A 23 13.13 -11.84 -9.07
N PRO A 24 14.19 -12.53 -9.56
CA PRO A 24 14.54 -13.86 -9.07
C PRO A 24 14.95 -13.88 -7.58
N ARG A 25 15.21 -12.71 -6.99
CA ARG A 25 15.56 -12.53 -5.57
C ARG A 25 14.35 -12.26 -4.69
N SER A 26 13.17 -12.76 -5.05
CA SER A 26 11.92 -12.52 -4.33
C SER A 26 12.01 -12.80 -2.82
N TYR A 27 12.79 -13.80 -2.41
CA TYR A 27 13.05 -14.09 -1.00
C TYR A 27 13.86 -12.97 -0.30
N GLU A 28 14.91 -12.47 -0.95
CA GLU A 28 15.75 -11.38 -0.43
C GLU A 28 14.94 -10.06 -0.36
N VAL A 29 14.12 -9.82 -1.36
CA VAL A 29 13.21 -8.67 -1.39
C VAL A 29 12.21 -8.75 -0.24
N ASN A 30 11.58 -9.92 0.01
CA ASN A 30 10.68 -10.11 1.14
C ASN A 30 11.37 -9.86 2.49
N LYS A 31 12.63 -10.31 2.65
CA LYS A 31 13.41 -10.04 3.86
C LYS A 31 13.67 -8.53 4.03
N SER A 32 14.04 -7.85 2.94
CA SER A 32 14.25 -6.40 2.96
C SER A 32 12.98 -5.62 3.30
N ILE A 33 11.82 -6.07 2.81
CA ILE A 33 10.51 -5.49 3.16
C ILE A 33 10.25 -5.64 4.66
N ALA A 34 10.50 -6.81 5.24
CA ALA A 34 10.31 -7.04 6.68
C ALA A 34 11.25 -6.19 7.55
N GLU A 35 12.48 -5.92 7.09
CA GLU A 35 13.41 -5.02 7.78
C GLU A 35 12.90 -3.56 7.78
N VAL A 36 12.36 -3.09 6.66
CA VAL A 36 11.79 -1.73 6.54
C VAL A 36 10.53 -1.59 7.37
N GLU A 37 9.65 -2.60 7.37
CA GLU A 37 8.44 -2.63 8.22
C GLU A 37 8.81 -2.55 9.70
N ALA A 38 9.78 -3.35 10.17
CA ALA A 38 10.21 -3.30 11.57
C ALA A 38 10.77 -1.94 11.99
N ASP A 39 11.36 -1.17 11.08
CA ASP A 39 11.80 0.20 11.34
C ASP A 39 10.61 1.18 11.29
N ALA A 40 9.64 0.98 10.42
CA ALA A 40 8.40 1.77 10.36
C ALA A 40 7.57 1.62 11.63
N ASP A 41 7.42 0.40 12.15
CA ASP A 41 6.74 0.11 13.42
C ASP A 41 7.41 0.82 14.62
N LYS A 42 8.75 0.89 14.66
CA LYS A 42 9.47 1.67 15.67
C LYS A 42 9.15 3.17 15.55
N LEU A 43 9.11 3.69 14.32
CA LEU A 43 8.81 5.09 14.05
C LEU A 43 7.34 5.42 14.38
N HIS A 44 6.39 4.54 14.03
CA HIS A 44 4.98 4.64 14.41
C HIS A 44 4.81 4.82 15.92
N ARG A 45 5.45 3.93 16.72
CA ARG A 45 5.43 4.03 18.19
C ARG A 45 6.11 5.30 18.70
N GLN A 46 7.17 5.76 18.05
CA GLN A 46 7.85 7.00 18.41
C GLN A 46 6.95 8.23 18.15
N ILE A 47 6.25 8.28 17.01
CA ILE A 47 5.29 9.35 16.68
C ILE A 47 4.22 9.41 17.77
N SER A 48 3.60 8.28 18.09
CA SER A 48 2.56 8.19 19.11
C SER A 48 3.05 8.69 20.48
N ARG A 49 4.23 8.25 20.93
CA ARG A 49 4.83 8.71 22.21
C ARG A 49 5.11 10.20 22.22
N THR A 50 5.67 10.73 21.13
CA THR A 50 5.99 12.16 21.01
C THR A 50 4.72 13.00 21.10
N LEU A 51 3.63 12.55 20.46
CA LEU A 51 2.33 13.23 20.54
C LEU A 51 1.75 13.25 21.95
N TYR A 52 1.84 12.15 22.71
CA TYR A 52 1.38 12.11 24.10
C TYR A 52 2.14 13.07 25.01
N GLN A 53 3.41 13.36 24.71
CA GLN A 53 4.27 14.25 25.49
C GLN A 53 4.20 15.71 25.05
N SER A 54 3.63 16.01 23.88
CA SER A 54 3.57 17.35 23.31
C SER A 54 2.33 18.11 23.81
N PHE A 55 2.50 19.32 24.32
CA PHE A 55 1.37 20.18 24.72
C PHE A 55 0.73 20.90 23.52
N ILE A 56 1.53 21.26 22.52
CA ILE A 56 1.10 22.00 21.32
C ILE A 56 1.57 21.22 20.09
N THR A 57 0.66 21.00 19.15
CA THR A 57 0.92 20.38 17.85
C THR A 57 0.56 21.36 16.73
N PRO A 58 1.28 21.35 15.58
CA PRO A 58 1.02 22.27 14.47
C PRO A 58 -0.31 22.01 13.75
N ILE A 59 -0.86 20.81 13.86
CA ILE A 59 -2.17 20.38 13.37
C ILE A 59 -2.88 19.59 14.47
N ASP A 60 -4.14 19.26 14.28
CA ASP A 60 -4.90 18.49 15.26
C ASP A 60 -4.20 17.18 15.58
N ARG A 61 -4.13 16.87 16.88
CA ARG A 61 -3.48 15.66 17.39
C ARG A 61 -4.16 14.39 16.90
N GLU A 62 -5.48 14.40 16.81
CA GLU A 62 -6.27 13.25 16.34
C GLU A 62 -6.00 12.97 14.87
N ASP A 63 -5.84 14.00 14.04
CA ASP A 63 -5.50 13.86 12.64
C ASP A 63 -4.09 13.25 12.46
N ILE A 64 -3.10 13.70 13.29
CA ILE A 64 -1.75 13.10 13.25
C ILE A 64 -1.80 11.62 13.64
N LEU A 65 -2.59 11.26 14.66
CA LEU A 65 -2.71 9.86 15.10
C LEU A 65 -3.36 8.97 14.06
N ARG A 66 -4.43 9.44 13.38
CA ARG A 66 -5.09 8.71 12.30
C ARG A 66 -4.14 8.47 11.14
N ILE A 67 -3.51 9.53 10.62
CA ILE A 67 -2.54 9.44 9.53
C ILE A 67 -1.39 8.48 9.89
N ASN A 68 -0.87 8.54 11.13
CA ASN A 68 0.17 7.66 11.60
C ASN A 68 -0.28 6.18 11.61
N GLN A 69 -1.53 5.92 12.03
CA GLN A 69 -2.12 4.59 12.04
C GLN A 69 -2.36 4.05 10.63
N ASP A 70 -2.90 4.88 9.72
CA ASP A 70 -3.18 4.47 8.34
C ASP A 70 -1.89 4.14 7.58
N GLN A 71 -0.82 4.91 7.81
CA GLN A 71 0.49 4.61 7.24
C GLN A 71 1.02 3.25 7.70
N GLU A 72 0.87 2.94 8.99
CA GLU A 72 1.22 1.63 9.56
C GLU A 72 0.42 0.51 8.92
N GLU A 73 -0.90 0.66 8.83
CA GLU A 73 -1.78 -0.35 8.23
C GLU A 73 -1.49 -0.59 6.75
N CYS A 74 -1.09 0.45 6.01
CA CYS A 74 -0.63 0.30 4.62
C CYS A 74 0.68 -0.49 4.54
N ILE A 75 1.65 -0.18 5.39
CA ILE A 75 2.96 -0.85 5.45
C ILE A 75 2.79 -2.32 5.79
N ASP A 76 2.01 -2.64 6.82
CA ASP A 76 1.68 -4.01 7.24
C ASP A 76 0.99 -4.78 6.12
N GLY A 77 0.04 -4.16 5.44
CA GLY A 77 -0.68 -4.77 4.33
C GLY A 77 0.25 -5.19 3.19
N LEU A 78 1.17 -4.32 2.81
CA LEU A 78 2.19 -4.58 1.78
C LEU A 78 3.18 -5.65 2.21
N GLN A 79 3.64 -5.63 3.46
CA GLN A 79 4.54 -6.64 4.02
C GLN A 79 3.87 -8.02 4.07
N MET A 80 2.62 -8.10 4.54
CA MET A 80 1.85 -9.35 4.56
C MET A 80 1.65 -9.92 3.15
N MET A 81 1.46 -9.05 2.15
CA MET A 81 1.35 -9.47 0.75
C MET A 81 2.66 -10.04 0.22
N ALA A 82 3.80 -9.37 0.45
CA ALA A 82 5.12 -9.85 0.06
C ALA A 82 5.44 -11.22 0.70
N THR A 83 5.13 -11.37 1.98
CA THR A 83 5.28 -12.64 2.70
C THR A 83 4.43 -13.75 2.08
N ARG A 84 3.18 -13.46 1.69
CA ARG A 84 2.28 -14.43 1.06
C ARG A 84 2.80 -14.89 -0.30
N ILE A 85 3.32 -13.96 -1.12
CA ILE A 85 3.95 -14.27 -2.40
C ILE A 85 5.14 -15.21 -2.19
N ALA A 86 5.99 -14.93 -1.21
CA ALA A 86 7.15 -15.75 -0.88
C ALA A 86 6.76 -17.16 -0.37
N VAL A 87 5.81 -17.24 0.57
CA VAL A 87 5.32 -18.52 1.14
C VAL A 87 4.62 -19.39 0.09
N TYR A 88 3.93 -18.77 -0.86
CA TYR A 88 3.29 -19.51 -1.95
C TYR A 88 4.28 -19.92 -3.05
N GLU A 89 5.54 -19.51 -2.96
CA GLU A 89 6.59 -19.79 -3.95
C GLU A 89 6.14 -19.36 -5.36
N MET A 90 5.50 -18.18 -5.45
CA MET A 90 4.99 -17.68 -6.72
C MET A 90 6.13 -17.23 -7.62
N SER A 91 6.20 -17.80 -8.83
CA SER A 91 7.28 -17.54 -9.80
C SER A 91 6.78 -16.92 -11.12
N ARG A 92 5.47 -16.95 -11.35
CA ARG A 92 4.84 -16.37 -12.54
C ARG A 92 3.82 -15.33 -12.10
N PHE A 93 4.05 -14.08 -12.49
CA PHE A 93 3.21 -12.97 -12.07
C PHE A 93 2.28 -12.54 -13.20
N ARG A 94 0.99 -12.43 -12.87
CA ARG A 94 -0.06 -12.02 -13.80
C ARG A 94 0.01 -10.52 -14.07
N PHE A 95 -0.25 -10.13 -15.31
CA PHE A 95 -0.20 -8.73 -15.73
C PHE A 95 -1.10 -7.80 -14.87
N PRO A 96 -2.37 -8.15 -14.54
CA PRO A 96 -3.20 -7.29 -13.69
C PRO A 96 -2.55 -6.99 -12.34
N ALA A 97 -2.00 -8.00 -11.65
CA ALA A 97 -1.37 -7.81 -10.34
C ALA A 97 -0.12 -6.90 -10.42
N ARG A 98 0.70 -7.06 -11.47
CA ARG A 98 1.85 -6.19 -11.72
C ARG A 98 1.44 -4.74 -11.95
N LYS A 99 0.38 -4.52 -12.72
CA LYS A 99 -0.13 -3.19 -13.01
C LYS A 99 -0.70 -2.51 -11.77
N VAL A 100 -1.45 -3.26 -10.93
CA VAL A 100 -1.95 -2.76 -9.65
C VAL A 100 -0.79 -2.40 -8.71
N ALA A 101 0.25 -3.22 -8.63
CA ALA A 101 1.42 -2.90 -7.79
C ALA A 101 2.14 -1.63 -8.25
N ALA A 102 2.25 -1.39 -9.55
CA ALA A 102 2.80 -0.15 -10.09
C ALA A 102 1.94 1.07 -9.73
N ASN A 103 0.62 0.93 -9.79
CA ASN A 103 -0.30 1.99 -9.38
C ASN A 103 -0.25 2.24 -7.86
N ILE A 104 -0.11 1.20 -7.02
CA ILE A 104 0.10 1.32 -5.57
C ILE A 104 1.37 2.12 -5.26
N GLU A 105 2.48 1.85 -5.95
CA GLU A 105 3.71 2.62 -5.80
C GLU A 105 3.49 4.11 -6.12
N GLU A 106 2.78 4.40 -7.20
CA GLU A 106 2.49 5.80 -7.58
C GLU A 106 1.52 6.46 -6.58
N MET A 107 0.50 5.74 -6.10
CA MET A 107 -0.40 6.24 -5.05
C MET A 107 0.36 6.54 -3.75
N ALA A 108 1.30 5.70 -3.32
CA ALA A 108 2.15 5.95 -2.17
C ALA A 108 3.04 7.20 -2.35
N LYS A 109 3.53 7.48 -3.56
CA LYS A 109 4.25 8.72 -3.86
C LYS A 109 3.33 9.94 -3.79
N LEU A 110 2.10 9.81 -4.25
CA LEU A 110 1.10 10.89 -4.17
C LEU A 110 0.76 11.25 -2.72
N THR A 111 0.66 10.27 -1.80
CA THR A 111 0.44 10.57 -0.37
C THR A 111 1.59 11.38 0.23
N THR A 112 2.85 11.22 -0.25
CA THR A 112 3.97 12.10 0.16
C THR A 112 3.68 13.57 -0.17
N VAL A 113 3.20 13.84 -1.39
CA VAL A 113 2.88 15.20 -1.83
C VAL A 113 1.69 15.75 -1.04
N MET A 114 0.68 14.93 -0.79
CA MET A 114 -0.48 15.32 0.02
C MET A 114 -0.09 15.67 1.46
N LEU A 115 0.78 14.86 2.10
CA LEU A 115 1.34 15.13 3.44
C LEU A 115 2.12 16.45 3.50
N GLN A 116 2.83 16.82 2.44
CA GLN A 116 3.50 18.12 2.35
C GLN A 116 2.50 19.28 2.36
N GLY A 117 1.27 19.05 1.91
CA GLY A 117 0.16 20.00 1.95
C GLY A 117 -0.27 20.39 3.37
N LEU A 118 0.03 19.58 4.40
CA LEU A 118 -0.24 19.92 5.81
C LEU A 118 0.51 21.18 6.28
N THR A 119 1.62 21.51 5.63
CA THR A 119 2.46 22.68 5.98
C THR A 119 2.59 23.69 4.85
N LYS A 120 2.04 23.42 3.67
CA LYS A 120 2.12 24.24 2.46
C LYS A 120 0.76 24.33 1.79
N ARG A 121 0.65 25.16 0.75
CA ARG A 121 -0.60 25.28 -0.02
C ARG A 121 -1.00 23.94 -0.65
N HIS A 122 -2.23 23.51 -0.43
CA HIS A 122 -2.78 22.24 -0.94
C HIS A 122 -2.85 22.22 -2.47
N ASP A 123 -2.43 21.10 -3.08
CA ASP A 123 -2.55 20.85 -4.52
C ASP A 123 -3.68 19.86 -4.82
N VAL A 124 -4.86 20.39 -5.12
CA VAL A 124 -6.09 19.63 -5.44
C VAL A 124 -5.89 18.64 -6.61
N HIS A 125 -4.94 18.90 -7.51
CA HIS A 125 -4.68 18.01 -8.63
C HIS A 125 -4.14 16.64 -8.17
N LYS A 126 -3.44 16.57 -7.05
CA LYS A 126 -2.86 15.32 -6.54
C LYS A 126 -3.92 14.38 -5.99
N THR A 127 -4.91 14.88 -5.27
CA THR A 127 -6.07 14.11 -4.83
C THR A 127 -6.85 13.52 -6.02
N ARG A 128 -7.04 14.32 -7.07
CA ARG A 128 -7.70 13.82 -8.30
C ARG A 128 -6.89 12.70 -8.96
N SER A 129 -5.57 12.86 -9.08
CA SER A 129 -4.71 11.82 -9.66
C SER A 129 -4.75 10.53 -8.84
N PHE A 130 -4.77 10.63 -7.52
CA PHE A 130 -4.90 9.49 -6.62
C PHE A 130 -6.22 8.73 -6.86
N ARG A 131 -7.36 9.44 -6.90
CA ARG A 131 -8.68 8.83 -7.15
C ARG A 131 -8.75 8.13 -8.51
N MET A 132 -8.18 8.73 -9.56
CA MET A 132 -8.12 8.10 -10.88
C MET A 132 -7.32 6.79 -10.87
N LEU A 133 -6.17 6.74 -10.18
CA LEU A 133 -5.41 5.50 -10.02
C LEU A 133 -6.18 4.45 -9.21
N ARG A 134 -6.93 4.88 -8.19
CA ARG A 134 -7.77 3.98 -7.39
C ARG A 134 -8.86 3.33 -8.24
N GLU A 135 -9.60 4.10 -9.03
CA GLU A 135 -10.64 3.62 -9.96
C GLU A 135 -10.06 2.66 -11.03
N GLU A 136 -8.86 2.98 -11.56
CA GLU A 136 -8.15 2.08 -12.47
C GLU A 136 -7.82 0.76 -11.79
N CYS A 137 -7.32 0.78 -10.56
CA CYS A 137 -7.00 -0.42 -9.79
C CYS A 137 -8.23 -1.30 -9.55
N ASP A 138 -9.39 -0.74 -9.21
CA ASP A 138 -10.63 -1.49 -9.00
C ASP A 138 -11.00 -2.30 -10.25
N THR A 139 -10.91 -1.65 -11.40
CA THR A 139 -11.19 -2.30 -12.68
C THR A 139 -10.19 -3.44 -12.96
N ILE A 140 -8.90 -3.20 -12.73
CA ILE A 140 -7.85 -4.19 -13.00
C ILE A 140 -7.93 -5.39 -12.04
N VAL A 141 -8.23 -5.15 -10.75
CA VAL A 141 -8.44 -6.23 -9.76
C VAL A 141 -9.62 -7.09 -10.18
N ALA A 142 -10.75 -6.49 -10.55
CA ALA A 142 -11.93 -7.23 -11.03
C ALA A 142 -11.61 -8.11 -12.25
N VAL A 143 -10.84 -7.58 -13.22
CA VAL A 143 -10.37 -8.37 -14.38
C VAL A 143 -9.47 -9.51 -13.93
N GLY A 144 -8.51 -9.24 -13.02
CA GLY A 144 -7.59 -10.27 -12.52
C GLY A 144 -8.31 -11.40 -11.77
N VAL A 145 -9.33 -11.09 -10.99
CA VAL A 145 -10.18 -12.10 -10.32
C VAL A 145 -10.99 -12.89 -11.35
N ALA A 146 -11.60 -12.21 -12.34
CA ALA A 146 -12.34 -12.88 -13.40
C ALA A 146 -11.47 -13.88 -14.18
N GLU A 147 -10.24 -13.50 -14.53
CA GLU A 147 -9.28 -14.42 -15.16
C GLU A 147 -8.95 -15.65 -14.31
N CYS A 148 -9.03 -15.53 -12.97
CA CYS A 148 -8.81 -16.67 -12.08
C CYS A 148 -10.03 -17.61 -12.01
N MET A 149 -11.23 -17.09 -12.29
CA MET A 149 -12.47 -17.86 -12.26
C MET A 149 -12.82 -18.50 -13.62
N ASP A 150 -12.21 -18.02 -14.71
CA ASP A 150 -12.40 -18.56 -16.06
C ASP A 150 -11.53 -19.82 -16.25
N LEU A 151 -11.92 -20.90 -15.57
CA LEU A 151 -11.23 -22.19 -15.63
C LEU A 151 -11.99 -23.16 -16.53
N PRO A 152 -11.28 -24.01 -17.32
CA PRO A 152 -11.90 -25.04 -18.14
C PRO A 152 -12.55 -26.13 -17.27
N GLU A 153 -13.52 -26.87 -17.83
CA GLU A 153 -14.23 -27.96 -17.11
C GLU A 153 -13.25 -29.09 -16.67
N ASP A 154 -12.16 -29.30 -17.41
CA ASP A 154 -11.13 -30.30 -17.15
C ASP A 154 -9.88 -29.74 -16.45
N VAL A 155 -10.03 -28.67 -15.66
CA VAL A 155 -8.95 -28.00 -14.94
C VAL A 155 -8.15 -28.96 -14.09
N LYS A 156 -6.82 -28.89 -14.20
CA LYS A 156 -5.93 -29.71 -13.38
C LYS A 156 -5.83 -29.18 -11.95
N PRO A 157 -5.60 -30.07 -10.95
CA PRO A 157 -5.48 -29.63 -9.55
C PRO A 157 -4.43 -28.53 -9.32
N LEU A 158 -3.33 -28.55 -10.07
CA LEU A 158 -2.27 -27.53 -9.97
C LEU A 158 -2.75 -26.15 -10.47
N GLU A 159 -3.51 -26.12 -11.56
CA GLU A 159 -4.06 -24.89 -12.14
C GLU A 159 -5.12 -24.31 -11.21
N LEU A 160 -5.95 -25.14 -10.61
CA LEU A 160 -6.91 -24.71 -9.58
C LEU A 160 -6.20 -24.14 -8.35
N THR A 161 -5.12 -24.79 -7.88
CA THR A 161 -4.31 -24.30 -6.77
C THR A 161 -3.68 -22.94 -7.10
N ASP A 162 -3.16 -22.76 -8.31
CA ASP A 162 -2.61 -21.47 -8.76
C ASP A 162 -3.68 -20.39 -8.81
N ALA A 163 -4.84 -20.69 -9.37
CA ALA A 163 -5.97 -19.75 -9.40
C ALA A 163 -6.39 -19.32 -7.99
N LEU A 164 -6.50 -20.23 -7.02
CA LEU A 164 -6.83 -19.93 -5.63
C LEU A 164 -5.76 -19.06 -4.96
N LYS A 165 -4.47 -19.32 -5.23
CA LYS A 165 -3.40 -18.43 -4.75
C LYS A 165 -3.57 -17.00 -5.27
N TRP A 166 -3.86 -16.86 -6.57
CA TRP A 166 -4.05 -15.56 -7.19
C TRP A 166 -5.27 -14.81 -6.66
N VAL A 167 -6.39 -15.49 -6.44
CA VAL A 167 -7.57 -14.87 -5.81
C VAL A 167 -7.20 -14.27 -4.46
N GLN A 168 -6.44 -14.99 -3.64
CA GLN A 168 -5.98 -14.48 -2.35
C GLN A 168 -4.98 -13.31 -2.47
N ILE A 169 -4.20 -13.23 -3.55
CA ILE A 169 -3.33 -12.08 -3.81
C ILE A 169 -4.17 -10.86 -4.21
N TYR A 170 -5.16 -11.04 -5.09
CA TYR A 170 -6.06 -9.93 -5.47
C TYR A 170 -6.85 -9.39 -4.26
N ASP A 171 -7.35 -10.25 -3.39
CA ASP A 171 -8.00 -9.89 -2.13
C ASP A 171 -7.10 -9.01 -1.25
N ARG A 172 -5.81 -9.33 -1.19
CA ARG A 172 -4.83 -8.51 -0.47
C ARG A 172 -4.51 -7.20 -1.16
N LEU A 173 -4.41 -7.19 -2.48
CA LEU A 173 -4.25 -5.95 -3.25
C LEU A 173 -5.42 -4.99 -2.99
N GLU A 174 -6.65 -5.51 -2.99
CA GLU A 174 -7.85 -4.74 -2.70
C GLU A 174 -7.83 -4.18 -1.27
N SER A 175 -7.42 -4.98 -0.28
CA SER A 175 -7.26 -4.54 1.11
C SER A 175 -6.24 -3.41 1.25
N VAL A 176 -5.08 -3.51 0.58
CA VAL A 176 -4.05 -2.45 0.58
C VAL A 176 -4.56 -1.19 -0.10
N LEU A 177 -5.28 -1.31 -1.21
CA LEU A 177 -5.88 -0.18 -1.91
C LEU A 177 -6.91 0.55 -1.04
N ALA A 178 -7.71 -0.17 -0.27
CA ALA A 178 -8.64 0.42 0.69
C ALA A 178 -7.88 1.23 1.76
N LYS A 179 -6.82 0.66 2.35
CA LYS A 179 -6.00 1.37 3.35
C LYS A 179 -5.29 2.62 2.81
N LEU A 180 -4.79 2.56 1.57
CA LEU A 180 -4.23 3.74 0.91
C LEU A 180 -5.29 4.82 0.66
N THR A 181 -6.54 4.42 0.44
CA THR A 181 -7.64 5.36 0.27
C THR A 181 -7.97 6.03 1.61
N ASP A 182 -8.10 5.26 2.69
CA ASP A 182 -8.31 5.77 4.05
C ASP A 182 -7.21 6.80 4.41
N LEU A 183 -5.94 6.46 4.18
CA LEU A 183 -4.79 7.36 4.39
C LEU A 183 -4.91 8.66 3.58
N ALA A 184 -5.27 8.57 2.31
CA ALA A 184 -5.38 9.74 1.45
C ALA A 184 -6.54 10.66 1.89
N GLU A 185 -7.67 10.08 2.29
CA GLU A 185 -8.84 10.81 2.80
C GLU A 185 -8.53 11.51 4.12
N ASP A 186 -7.85 10.85 5.06
CA ASP A 186 -7.45 11.43 6.34
C ASP A 186 -6.42 12.55 6.17
N ILE A 187 -5.50 12.44 5.21
CA ILE A 187 -4.58 13.53 4.87
C ILE A 187 -5.36 14.71 4.27
N GLU A 188 -6.29 14.46 3.34
CA GLU A 188 -7.10 15.51 2.71
C GLU A 188 -7.95 16.25 3.76
N GLU A 189 -8.60 15.52 4.68
CA GLU A 189 -9.39 16.09 5.76
C GLU A 189 -8.52 16.97 6.68
N ALA A 190 -7.35 16.48 7.10
CA ALA A 190 -6.42 17.23 7.93
C ALA A 190 -5.90 18.49 7.23
N VAL A 191 -5.64 18.45 5.92
CA VAL A 191 -5.25 19.64 5.14
C VAL A 191 -6.39 20.66 5.11
N LEU A 192 -7.63 20.23 4.85
CA LEU A 192 -8.78 21.14 4.75
C LEU A 192 -9.13 21.80 6.09
N LYS A 193 -8.88 21.15 7.22
CA LYS A 193 -9.08 21.74 8.57
C LYS A 193 -8.05 22.82 8.90
N ASN A 194 -6.89 22.80 8.25
CA ASN A 194 -5.77 23.70 8.56
C ASN A 194 -5.59 24.83 7.52
N VAL A 195 -6.51 24.99 6.57
CA VAL A 195 -6.61 26.12 5.62
C VAL A 195 -7.56 27.17 6.14
#